data_10f71abdd0a82ab7fdbab0947fd9cb80
#
_entry.id   10f71abdd0a82ab7fdbab0947fd9cb80
#
_cell.length_a   1.000
_cell.length_b   1.000
_cell.length_c   1.000
_cell.angle_alpha   90.00
_cell.angle_beta   90.00
_cell.angle_gamma   90.00
#
_symmetry.space_group_name_H-M   'P 1'
#
loop_
_entity.id
_entity.type
_entity.pdbx_description
1 polymer ?
#
loop_
_entity_poly.entity_id
_entity_poly.type
_entity_poly.pdbx_seq_one_letter_code
_entity_poly.pdbx_strand_id
1 'polypeptide(L)'
;AMQDEVLQVRVPDQVNELMDDVLCGLRGKGIHISDRKYFNYAPIAQAKAWLSGRDTVEPSDLTTLCAYLWTAPEERTIIQSTLERMCNDPLKDRLDTILAEAVEGYQEFTDTADAPAARRIGKLRDEFMSLYITLSQMLSNAQSDAEREKINACLEELERYSKEAHASVQYSYVPLRELYDLKAS
;
A
#
# COMPACT_ATOMS: atom_id res chain seq x y z
N ALA A 1 18.88 27.00 18.59
CA ALA A 1 17.85 27.90 18.04
C ALA A 1 16.79 27.09 17.31
N MET A 2 15.79 27.77 16.72
CA MET A 2 14.64 27.17 16.01
C MET A 2 15.00 26.02 15.04
N GLN A 3 16.10 26.16 14.28
CA GLN A 3 16.57 25.09 13.38
C GLN A 3 16.95 23.80 14.14
N ASP A 4 17.57 23.94 15.28
CA ASP A 4 17.99 22.79 16.09
C ASP A 4 16.78 22.04 16.67
N GLU A 5 15.71 22.79 17.02
CA GLU A 5 14.45 22.20 17.51
C GLU A 5 13.71 21.44 16.41
N VAL A 6 13.67 21.98 15.18
CA VAL A 6 13.07 21.32 14.02
C VAL A 6 13.77 19.99 13.74
N LEU A 7 15.09 19.93 13.80
CA LEU A 7 15.85 18.71 13.54
C LEU A 7 15.70 17.64 14.65
N GLN A 8 15.17 18.02 15.82
CA GLN A 8 14.86 17.06 16.89
C GLN A 8 13.50 16.37 16.70
N VAL A 9 12.64 16.87 15.79
CA VAL A 9 11.39 16.21 15.47
C VAL A 9 11.68 14.84 14.85
N ARG A 10 11.11 13.80 15.46
CA ARG A 10 11.35 12.42 15.04
C ARG A 10 10.65 12.10 13.71
N VAL A 11 11.34 11.43 12.82
CA VAL A 11 10.77 10.85 11.61
C VAL A 11 10.63 9.34 11.82
N PRO A 12 9.41 8.80 11.97
CA PRO A 12 9.19 7.36 12.13
C PRO A 12 9.58 6.59 10.87
N ASP A 13 9.99 5.32 11.02
CA ASP A 13 10.35 4.45 9.88
C ASP A 13 9.18 4.29 8.90
N GLN A 14 7.95 4.23 9.41
CA GLN A 14 6.73 4.18 8.58
C GLN A 14 6.59 5.40 7.64
N VAL A 15 7.07 6.57 8.04
CA VAL A 15 7.05 7.79 7.19
C VAL A 15 8.12 7.68 6.11
N ASN A 16 9.29 7.09 6.43
CA ASN A 16 10.33 6.82 5.43
C ASN A 16 9.86 5.80 4.40
N GLU A 17 9.23 4.70 4.84
CA GLU A 17 8.63 3.69 3.96
C GLU A 17 7.56 4.30 3.06
N LEU A 18 6.66 5.13 3.62
CA LEU A 18 5.65 5.83 2.84
C LEU A 18 6.27 6.77 1.80
N MET A 19 7.38 7.46 2.14
CA MET A 19 8.08 8.30 1.17
C MET A 19 8.68 7.49 0.03
N ASP A 20 9.22 6.30 0.31
CA ASP A 20 9.68 5.36 -0.72
C ASP A 20 8.54 4.94 -1.65
N ASP A 21 7.37 4.60 -1.09
CA ASP A 21 6.16 4.26 -1.85
C ASP A 21 5.69 5.43 -2.73
N VAL A 22 5.71 6.66 -2.20
CA VAL A 22 5.40 7.87 -2.98
C VAL A 22 6.33 8.02 -4.17
N LEU A 23 7.64 7.83 -3.96
CA LEU A 23 8.62 7.89 -5.06
C LEU A 23 8.39 6.82 -6.12
N CYS A 24 8.10 5.59 -5.70
CA CYS A 24 7.75 4.50 -6.60
C CYS A 24 6.49 4.84 -7.41
N GLY A 25 5.46 5.36 -6.75
CA GLY A 25 4.22 5.79 -7.39
C GLY A 25 4.42 6.93 -8.40
N LEU A 26 5.27 7.91 -8.07
CA LEU A 26 5.61 9.01 -8.99
C LEU A 26 6.43 8.52 -10.18
N ARG A 27 7.40 7.61 -9.94
CA ARG A 27 8.21 6.99 -11.00
C ARG A 27 7.35 6.19 -11.97
N GLY A 28 6.35 5.45 -11.47
CA GLY A 28 5.36 4.75 -12.29
C GLY A 28 4.54 5.68 -13.19
N LYS A 29 4.42 6.96 -12.82
CA LYS A 29 3.76 8.02 -13.62
C LYS A 29 4.74 8.82 -14.49
N GLY A 30 5.98 8.38 -14.63
CA GLY A 30 7.01 9.04 -15.43
C GLY A 30 7.67 10.25 -14.76
N ILE A 31 7.45 10.48 -13.47
CA ILE A 31 8.07 11.59 -12.71
C ILE A 31 9.27 11.06 -11.96
N HIS A 32 10.44 11.61 -12.25
CA HIS A 32 11.69 11.26 -11.60
C HIS A 32 12.12 12.30 -10.59
N ILE A 33 12.08 11.93 -9.32
CA ILE A 33 12.61 12.75 -8.24
C ILE A 33 14.11 12.45 -8.09
N SER A 34 14.93 13.51 -8.05
CA SER A 34 16.37 13.33 -7.87
C SER A 34 16.71 12.84 -6.47
N ASP A 35 17.80 12.05 -6.35
CA ASP A 35 18.29 11.54 -5.07
C ASP A 35 18.52 12.67 -4.06
N ARG A 36 18.99 13.83 -4.52
CA ARG A 36 19.18 15.01 -3.67
C ARG A 36 17.85 15.47 -3.05
N LYS A 37 16.76 15.48 -3.80
CA LYS A 37 15.44 15.84 -3.28
C LYS A 37 14.92 14.78 -2.32
N TYR A 38 15.14 13.51 -2.66
CA TYR A 38 14.76 12.40 -1.79
C TYR A 38 15.47 12.47 -0.43
N PHE A 39 16.79 12.55 -0.40
CA PHE A 39 17.54 12.57 0.86
C PHE A 39 17.33 13.83 1.71
N ASN A 40 16.78 14.90 1.15
CA ASN A 40 16.56 16.16 1.85
C ASN A 40 15.08 16.47 2.13
N TYR A 41 14.17 15.51 2.04
CA TYR A 41 12.75 15.73 2.34
C TYR A 41 12.48 15.87 3.84
N ALA A 42 13.19 15.13 4.68
CA ALA A 42 12.93 15.01 6.10
C ALA A 42 12.90 16.35 6.84
N PRO A 43 13.86 17.30 6.65
CA PRO A 43 13.81 18.60 7.30
C PRO A 43 12.55 19.42 6.98
N ILE A 44 11.98 19.25 5.78
CA ILE A 44 10.75 19.96 5.36
C ILE A 44 9.55 19.40 6.11
N ALA A 45 9.43 18.06 6.17
CA ALA A 45 8.38 17.39 6.91
C ALA A 45 8.48 17.64 8.43
N GLN A 46 9.70 17.64 8.98
CA GLN A 46 9.99 17.99 10.37
C GLN A 46 9.56 19.43 10.69
N ALA A 47 9.87 20.39 9.80
CA ALA A 47 9.46 21.78 9.97
C ALA A 47 7.92 21.91 9.99
N LYS A 48 7.22 21.16 9.14
CA LYS A 48 5.75 21.12 9.14
C LYS A 48 5.19 20.59 10.45
N ALA A 49 5.71 19.47 10.95
CA ALA A 49 5.29 18.88 12.22
C ALA A 49 5.55 19.84 13.39
N TRP A 50 6.74 20.44 13.44
CA TRP A 50 7.13 21.43 14.45
C TRP A 50 6.19 22.65 14.45
N LEU A 51 5.90 23.22 13.28
CA LEU A 51 4.94 24.34 13.13
C LEU A 51 3.51 23.95 13.58
N SER A 52 3.17 22.67 13.55
CA SER A 52 1.91 22.13 14.05
C SER A 52 1.97 21.77 15.53
N GLY A 53 3.08 22.07 16.24
CA GLY A 53 3.26 21.80 17.67
C GLY A 53 3.53 20.34 18.01
N ARG A 54 4.00 19.54 17.02
CA ARG A 54 4.28 18.10 17.19
C ARG A 54 5.79 17.84 17.22
N ASP A 55 6.18 16.81 17.95
CA ASP A 55 7.56 16.29 18.06
C ASP A 55 7.83 15.09 17.15
N THR A 56 6.84 14.70 16.35
CA THR A 56 6.90 13.54 15.46
C THR A 56 6.21 13.87 14.15
N VAL A 57 6.84 13.48 13.04
CA VAL A 57 6.29 13.63 11.68
C VAL A 57 5.18 12.62 11.47
N GLU A 58 4.08 13.09 10.89
CA GLU A 58 2.95 12.24 10.46
C GLU A 58 2.91 12.13 8.93
N PRO A 59 2.27 11.07 8.38
CA PRO A 59 2.10 10.91 6.92
C PRO A 59 1.59 12.16 6.21
N SER A 60 0.63 12.85 6.80
CA SER A 60 0.02 14.07 6.24
C SER A 60 1.00 15.24 6.07
N ASP A 61 2.11 15.27 6.84
CA ASP A 61 3.13 16.31 6.71
C ASP A 61 3.87 16.22 5.38
N LEU A 62 3.95 15.02 4.78
CA LEU A 62 4.57 14.81 3.48
C LEU A 62 3.83 15.55 2.35
N THR A 63 2.57 15.93 2.53
CA THR A 63 1.83 16.71 1.52
C THR A 63 2.46 18.07 1.23
N THR A 64 3.18 18.65 2.20
CA THR A 64 3.91 19.91 2.02
C THR A 64 5.07 19.79 1.03
N LEU A 65 5.54 18.57 0.75
CA LEU A 65 6.64 18.32 -0.18
C LEU A 65 6.25 18.61 -1.65
N CYS A 66 4.96 18.78 -1.96
CA CYS A 66 4.53 19.07 -3.32
C CYS A 66 5.36 20.21 -3.94
N ALA A 67 5.48 21.34 -3.23
CA ALA A 67 6.24 22.50 -3.72
C ALA A 67 7.76 22.25 -3.87
N TYR A 68 8.29 21.28 -3.17
CA TYR A 68 9.71 20.92 -3.20
C TYR A 68 10.04 19.88 -4.27
N LEU A 69 9.13 18.93 -4.53
CA LEU A 69 9.41 17.77 -5.38
C LEU A 69 9.32 18.08 -6.87
N TRP A 70 8.38 18.88 -7.32
CA TRP A 70 8.23 19.17 -8.76
C TRP A 70 9.43 19.90 -9.36
N THR A 71 9.71 19.64 -10.63
CA THR A 71 10.77 20.28 -11.41
C THR A 71 10.16 21.03 -12.59
N ALA A 72 9.15 20.46 -13.22
CA ALA A 72 8.37 21.05 -14.30
C ALA A 72 6.94 21.35 -13.82
N PRO A 73 6.34 22.49 -14.20
CA PRO A 73 4.99 22.89 -13.75
C PRO A 73 3.92 21.82 -13.97
N GLU A 74 4.05 21.02 -15.02
CA GLU A 74 3.12 19.95 -15.41
C GLU A 74 3.11 18.81 -14.37
N GLU A 75 4.22 18.59 -13.67
CA GLU A 75 4.38 17.54 -12.64
C GLU A 75 3.59 17.88 -11.37
N ARG A 76 3.36 19.15 -11.10
CA ARG A 76 2.80 19.63 -9.83
C ARG A 76 1.46 18.97 -9.49
N THR A 77 0.54 18.91 -10.43
CA THR A 77 -0.79 18.32 -10.19
C THR A 77 -0.70 16.82 -9.89
N ILE A 78 0.17 16.11 -10.61
CA ILE A 78 0.37 14.68 -10.43
C ILE A 78 1.01 14.40 -9.07
N ILE A 79 2.04 15.17 -8.70
CA ILE A 79 2.71 15.06 -7.40
C ILE A 79 1.74 15.36 -6.27
N GLN A 80 0.97 16.45 -6.39
CA GLN A 80 0.00 16.85 -5.37
C GLN A 80 -1.05 15.76 -5.15
N SER A 81 -1.69 15.27 -6.21
CA SER A 81 -2.71 14.23 -6.11
C SER A 81 -2.15 12.90 -5.58
N THR A 82 -0.90 12.58 -5.90
CA THR A 82 -0.24 11.37 -5.39
C THR A 82 0.03 11.49 -3.90
N LEU A 83 0.60 12.62 -3.44
CA LEU A 83 0.84 12.88 -2.02
C LEU A 83 -0.46 12.91 -1.21
N GLU A 84 -1.49 13.61 -1.70
CA GLU A 84 -2.79 13.67 -1.02
C GLU A 84 -3.41 12.27 -0.86
N ARG A 85 -3.39 11.45 -1.89
CA ARG A 85 -3.94 10.10 -1.87
C ARG A 85 -3.18 9.20 -0.90
N MET A 86 -1.85 9.15 -1.01
CA MET A 86 -1.03 8.21 -0.24
C MET A 86 -0.79 8.65 1.20
N CYS A 87 -0.74 9.95 1.47
CA CYS A 87 -0.37 10.45 2.79
C CYS A 87 -1.56 10.76 3.70
N ASN A 88 -2.77 10.99 3.16
CA ASN A 88 -3.95 11.26 4.00
C ASN A 88 -4.63 9.97 4.51
N ASP A 89 -4.61 8.89 3.74
CA ASP A 89 -5.07 7.56 4.19
C ASP A 89 -4.19 6.47 3.55
N PRO A 90 -2.94 6.31 4.00
CA PRO A 90 -2.01 5.35 3.44
C PRO A 90 -2.49 3.90 3.58
N LEU A 91 -3.24 3.58 4.64
CA LEU A 91 -3.84 2.27 4.81
C LEU A 91 -4.86 1.99 3.70
N LYS A 92 -5.75 2.93 3.43
CA LYS A 92 -6.75 2.79 2.37
C LYS A 92 -6.09 2.59 1.01
N ASP A 93 -5.10 3.42 0.67
CA ASP A 93 -4.38 3.30 -0.60
C ASP A 93 -3.76 1.91 -0.79
N ARG A 94 -3.14 1.39 0.28
CA ARG A 94 -2.53 0.06 0.27
C ARG A 94 -3.57 -1.07 0.12
N LEU A 95 -4.72 -0.96 0.81
CA LEU A 95 -5.81 -1.92 0.67
C LEU A 95 -6.44 -1.88 -0.72
N ASP A 96 -6.64 -0.68 -1.29
CA ASP A 96 -7.17 -0.51 -2.65
C ASP A 96 -6.22 -1.14 -3.69
N THR A 97 -4.90 -1.02 -3.49
CA THR A 97 -3.89 -1.68 -4.34
C THR A 97 -3.99 -3.20 -4.26
N ILE A 98 -4.07 -3.77 -3.05
CA ILE A 98 -4.21 -5.22 -2.84
C ILE A 98 -5.50 -5.76 -3.48
N LEU A 99 -6.61 -5.03 -3.35
CA LEU A 99 -7.86 -5.41 -3.99
C LEU A 99 -7.78 -5.32 -5.51
N ALA A 100 -7.10 -4.33 -6.07
CA ALA A 100 -6.87 -4.23 -7.51
C ALA A 100 -6.05 -5.43 -8.04
N GLU A 101 -4.99 -5.83 -7.34
CA GLU A 101 -4.21 -7.03 -7.68
C GLU A 101 -5.06 -8.31 -7.59
N ALA A 102 -5.93 -8.42 -6.58
CA ALA A 102 -6.85 -9.56 -6.47
C ALA A 102 -7.86 -9.63 -7.63
N VAL A 103 -8.41 -8.47 -8.02
CA VAL A 103 -9.31 -8.36 -9.18
C VAL A 103 -8.58 -8.73 -10.47
N GLU A 104 -7.36 -8.26 -10.68
CA GLU A 104 -6.53 -8.58 -11.85
C GLU A 104 -6.26 -10.08 -11.93
N GLY A 105 -5.83 -10.71 -10.83
CA GLY A 105 -5.61 -12.15 -10.75
C GLY A 105 -6.88 -12.96 -11.04
N TYR A 106 -8.03 -12.51 -10.54
CA TYR A 106 -9.31 -13.12 -10.82
C TYR A 106 -9.74 -12.95 -12.29
N GLN A 107 -9.49 -11.79 -12.90
CA GLN A 107 -9.74 -11.55 -14.33
C GLN A 107 -8.85 -12.44 -15.20
N GLU A 108 -7.56 -12.53 -14.90
CA GLU A 108 -6.64 -13.42 -15.61
C GLU A 108 -7.09 -14.90 -15.51
N PHE A 109 -7.55 -15.32 -14.32
CA PHE A 109 -8.15 -16.62 -14.13
C PHE A 109 -9.34 -16.86 -15.06
N THR A 110 -10.19 -15.85 -15.25
CA THR A 110 -11.39 -15.95 -16.11
C THR A 110 -11.01 -15.95 -17.60
N ASP A 111 -10.07 -15.10 -18.00
CA ASP A 111 -9.65 -14.93 -19.40
C ASP A 111 -8.87 -16.15 -19.93
N THR A 112 -8.24 -16.92 -19.06
CA THR A 112 -7.51 -18.15 -19.42
C THR A 112 -8.37 -19.41 -19.43
N ALA A 113 -9.66 -19.31 -19.77
CA ALA A 113 -10.64 -20.39 -19.71
C ALA A 113 -10.22 -21.67 -20.50
N ASP A 114 -9.40 -21.52 -21.53
CA ASP A 114 -8.88 -22.62 -22.36
C ASP A 114 -7.78 -23.45 -21.66
N ALA A 115 -7.18 -22.93 -20.59
CA ALA A 115 -6.15 -23.64 -19.83
C ALA A 115 -6.76 -24.65 -18.84
N PRO A 116 -6.02 -25.73 -18.48
CA PRO A 116 -6.52 -26.71 -17.51
C PRO A 116 -6.88 -26.07 -16.17
N ALA A 117 -8.08 -26.39 -15.64
CA ALA A 117 -8.61 -25.82 -14.42
C ALA A 117 -7.64 -25.93 -13.23
N ALA A 118 -6.94 -27.08 -13.09
CA ALA A 118 -5.94 -27.28 -12.04
C ALA A 118 -4.80 -26.26 -12.09
N ARG A 119 -4.32 -25.91 -13.27
CA ARG A 119 -3.25 -24.93 -13.47
C ARG A 119 -3.72 -23.52 -13.13
N ARG A 120 -4.91 -23.17 -13.55
CA ARG A 120 -5.54 -21.85 -13.30
C ARG A 120 -5.76 -21.63 -11.82
N ILE A 121 -6.36 -22.60 -11.13
CA ILE A 121 -6.60 -22.56 -9.68
C ILE A 121 -5.27 -22.54 -8.91
N GLY A 122 -4.26 -23.31 -9.35
CA GLY A 122 -2.93 -23.30 -8.72
C GLY A 122 -2.30 -21.91 -8.75
N LYS A 123 -2.29 -21.25 -9.92
CA LYS A 123 -1.75 -19.89 -10.08
C LYS A 123 -2.51 -18.89 -9.20
N LEU A 124 -3.84 -18.88 -9.28
CA LEU A 124 -4.68 -17.98 -8.46
C LEU A 124 -4.45 -18.18 -6.95
N ARG A 125 -4.31 -19.43 -6.51
CA ARG A 125 -4.01 -19.73 -5.10
C ARG A 125 -2.68 -19.16 -4.65
N ASP A 126 -1.64 -19.25 -5.48
CA ASP A 126 -0.32 -18.74 -5.13
C ASP A 126 -0.33 -17.19 -5.04
N GLU A 127 -1.00 -16.51 -5.97
CA GLU A 127 -1.19 -15.07 -5.95
C GLU A 127 -2.00 -14.62 -4.74
N PHE A 128 -3.16 -15.22 -4.51
CA PHE A 128 -4.04 -14.89 -3.39
C PHE A 128 -3.42 -15.22 -2.04
N MET A 129 -2.60 -16.27 -1.96
CA MET A 129 -1.85 -16.58 -0.75
C MET A 129 -0.83 -15.49 -0.41
N SER A 130 -0.16 -14.93 -1.42
CA SER A 130 0.76 -13.80 -1.22
C SER A 130 0.02 -12.56 -0.67
N LEU A 131 -1.13 -12.23 -1.24
CA LEU A 131 -1.98 -11.13 -0.75
C LEU A 131 -2.52 -11.39 0.65
N TYR A 132 -2.94 -12.63 0.94
CA TYR A 132 -3.41 -13.05 2.27
C TYR A 132 -2.32 -12.88 3.34
N ILE A 133 -1.08 -13.27 3.04
CA ILE A 133 0.06 -13.11 3.96
C ILE A 133 0.29 -11.63 4.25
N THR A 134 0.28 -10.78 3.21
CA THR A 134 0.44 -9.33 3.36
C THR A 134 -0.65 -8.74 4.26
N LEU A 135 -1.93 -9.06 4.00
CA LEU A 135 -3.05 -8.59 4.81
C LEU A 135 -2.99 -9.10 6.25
N SER A 136 -2.57 -10.36 6.47
CA SER A 136 -2.41 -10.94 7.81
C SER A 136 -1.31 -10.24 8.60
N GLN A 137 -0.21 -9.86 7.96
CA GLN A 137 0.85 -9.06 8.59
C GLN A 137 0.36 -7.65 8.92
N MET A 138 -0.40 -7.01 8.01
CA MET A 138 -1.00 -5.71 8.28
C MET A 138 -1.99 -5.78 9.45
N LEU A 139 -2.81 -6.84 9.52
CA LEU A 139 -3.74 -7.06 10.61
C LEU A 139 -3.04 -7.23 11.97
N SER A 140 -1.90 -7.93 11.99
CA SER A 140 -1.08 -8.10 13.20
C SER A 140 -0.48 -6.80 13.70
N ASN A 141 -0.19 -5.87 12.78
CA ASN A 141 0.42 -4.56 13.06
C ASN A 141 -0.61 -3.44 13.26
N ALA A 142 -1.90 -3.72 13.05
CA ALA A 142 -2.98 -2.73 13.16
C ALA A 142 -3.10 -2.17 14.59
N GLN A 143 -3.09 -0.84 14.68
CA GLN A 143 -3.06 -0.12 15.97
C GLN A 143 -4.44 0.26 16.48
N SER A 144 -5.47 0.23 15.63
CA SER A 144 -6.84 0.58 15.97
C SER A 144 -7.85 -0.46 15.50
N ASP A 145 -9.01 -0.50 16.15
CA ASP A 145 -10.11 -1.39 15.73
C ASP A 145 -10.66 -0.98 14.35
N ALA A 146 -10.65 0.33 14.03
CA ALA A 146 -11.05 0.82 12.72
C ALA A 146 -10.12 0.34 11.59
N GLU A 147 -8.80 0.28 11.83
CA GLU A 147 -7.85 -0.30 10.88
C GLU A 147 -8.09 -1.79 10.69
N ARG A 148 -8.30 -2.52 11.79
CA ARG A 148 -8.60 -3.96 11.76
C ARG A 148 -9.85 -4.27 10.96
N GLU A 149 -10.90 -3.46 11.13
CA GLU A 149 -12.15 -3.60 10.40
C GLU A 149 -11.95 -3.43 8.89
N LYS A 150 -11.21 -2.38 8.47
CA LYS A 150 -10.86 -2.16 7.05
C LYS A 150 -10.06 -3.34 6.46
N ILE A 151 -9.06 -3.85 7.20
CA ILE A 151 -8.23 -4.97 6.73
C ILE A 151 -9.06 -6.26 6.64
N ASN A 152 -9.92 -6.53 7.63
CA ASN A 152 -10.80 -7.69 7.61
C ASN A 152 -11.77 -7.64 6.42
N ALA A 153 -12.34 -6.49 6.11
CA ALA A 153 -13.19 -6.33 4.93
C ALA A 153 -12.44 -6.68 3.63
N CYS A 154 -11.17 -6.31 3.52
CA CYS A 154 -10.32 -6.66 2.38
C CYS A 154 -10.03 -8.17 2.33
N LEU A 155 -9.79 -8.83 3.49
CA LEU A 155 -9.64 -10.28 3.59
C LEU A 155 -10.91 -11.03 3.16
N GLU A 156 -12.08 -10.54 3.54
CA GLU A 156 -13.37 -11.11 3.14
C GLU A 156 -13.60 -11.03 1.62
N GLU A 157 -13.24 -9.89 1.01
CA GLU A 157 -13.32 -9.74 -0.45
C GLU A 157 -12.36 -10.68 -1.18
N LEU A 158 -11.12 -10.82 -0.71
CA LEU A 158 -10.16 -11.76 -1.28
C LEU A 158 -10.66 -13.20 -1.20
N GLU A 159 -11.23 -13.58 -0.05
CA GLU A 159 -11.82 -14.89 0.18
C GLU A 159 -13.04 -15.13 -0.72
N ARG A 160 -13.87 -14.11 -0.97
CA ARG A 160 -15.01 -14.17 -1.88
C ARG A 160 -14.56 -14.50 -3.30
N TYR A 161 -13.56 -13.79 -3.85
CA TYR A 161 -13.01 -14.07 -5.17
C TYR A 161 -12.42 -15.48 -5.27
N SER A 162 -11.70 -15.93 -4.24
CA SER A 162 -11.15 -17.28 -4.19
C SER A 162 -12.26 -18.34 -4.26
N LYS A 163 -13.31 -18.17 -3.49
CA LYS A 163 -14.45 -19.07 -3.44
C LYS A 163 -15.22 -19.13 -4.77
N GLU A 164 -15.46 -17.98 -5.38
CA GLU A 164 -16.11 -17.87 -6.69
C GLU A 164 -15.30 -18.55 -7.80
N ALA A 165 -13.98 -18.36 -7.80
CA ALA A 165 -13.11 -19.03 -8.76
C ALA A 165 -13.16 -20.56 -8.64
N HIS A 166 -13.08 -21.10 -7.43
CA HIS A 166 -13.17 -22.55 -7.19
C HIS A 166 -14.52 -23.12 -7.62
N ALA A 167 -15.62 -22.41 -7.31
CA ALA A 167 -16.96 -22.80 -7.69
C ALA A 167 -17.15 -22.84 -9.22
N SER A 168 -16.56 -21.88 -9.95
CA SER A 168 -16.70 -21.77 -11.41
C SER A 168 -16.11 -22.97 -12.17
N VAL A 169 -15.10 -23.63 -11.60
CA VAL A 169 -14.42 -24.79 -12.19
C VAL A 169 -14.71 -26.10 -11.44
N GLN A 170 -15.66 -26.10 -10.51
CA GLN A 170 -16.07 -27.26 -9.69
C GLN A 170 -14.89 -27.86 -8.89
N TYR A 171 -13.94 -27.05 -8.47
CA TYR A 171 -12.82 -27.45 -7.63
C TYR A 171 -13.17 -27.32 -6.14
N SER A 172 -12.66 -28.24 -5.32
CA SER A 172 -12.83 -28.13 -3.87
C SER A 172 -12.21 -26.86 -3.33
N TYR A 173 -13.03 -26.05 -2.67
CA TYR A 173 -12.60 -24.85 -2.03
C TYR A 173 -11.98 -25.15 -0.66
N VAL A 174 -10.84 -24.50 -0.37
CA VAL A 174 -10.20 -24.50 0.94
C VAL A 174 -9.95 -23.03 1.30
N PRO A 175 -10.37 -22.57 2.50
CA PRO A 175 -10.13 -21.22 2.96
C PRO A 175 -8.63 -20.84 2.92
N LEU A 176 -8.32 -19.61 2.57
CA LEU A 176 -6.93 -19.13 2.49
C LEU A 176 -6.21 -19.26 3.83
N ARG A 177 -6.92 -19.07 4.94
CA ARG A 177 -6.39 -19.27 6.29
C ARG A 177 -5.91 -20.72 6.51
N GLU A 178 -6.72 -21.69 6.14
CA GLU A 178 -6.36 -23.11 6.29
C GLU A 178 -5.17 -23.48 5.41
N LEU A 179 -5.13 -22.95 4.18
CA LEU A 179 -3.99 -23.15 3.29
C LEU A 179 -2.69 -22.51 3.86
N TYR A 180 -2.80 -21.37 4.52
CA TYR A 180 -1.68 -20.72 5.20
C TYR A 180 -1.15 -21.57 6.34
N ASP A 181 -2.03 -22.06 7.21
CA ASP A 181 -1.68 -22.91 8.37
C ASP A 181 -1.02 -24.24 7.93
N LEU A 182 -1.48 -24.80 6.80
CA LEU A 182 -0.89 -26.02 6.22
C LEU A 182 0.53 -25.80 5.65
N LYS A 183 0.82 -24.60 5.13
CA LYS A 183 2.17 -24.27 4.62
C LYS A 183 3.15 -23.89 5.73
N ALA A 184 2.66 -23.49 6.89
CA ALA A 184 3.46 -23.06 8.05
C ALA A 184 3.81 -24.24 9.00
N SER A 185 3.21 -25.42 8.81
CA SER A 185 3.45 -26.67 9.57
C SER A 185 4.52 -27.53 8.92
#